data_76607ac9b05203dd6ead90a7f4c6f5c2
#
_entry.id   76607ac9b05203dd6ead90a7f4c6f5c2
#
_cell.length_a   1.000
_cell.length_b   1.000
_cell.length_c   1.000
_cell.angle_alpha   90.00
_cell.angle_beta   90.00
_cell.angle_gamma   90.00
#
_symmetry.space_group_name_H-M   'P 1'
#
loop_
_entity.id
_entity.type
_entity.pdbx_description
1 polymer ?
#
loop_
_entity_poly.entity_id
_entity_poly.type
_entity_poly.pdbx_seq_one_letter_code
_entity_poly.pdbx_strand_id
1 'polypeptide(L)'
;MAVQNRIKIQNITYPELDIYVREREAQLKFRPAHQPGIFIAESPIVIERALDAGYEPISLLMEDAHFDKQGRKIIERCGDIPVYTAPFEVLTQITGFQLTRGMLCAMYRGELPSVEETCRQARRIVVLENVVNPTNVGAIFRSAAALNMDAVLLTSACSDPLYRRAIRVSMGTVFQIPWTFLPNDEQYVELLRHLRFKTAAMALCDDS
;
A
#
# COMPACT_ATOMS: atom_id res chain seq x y z
N MET A 1 21.35 21.07 -2.80
CA MET A 1 22.16 20.28 -1.87
C MET A 1 22.38 18.92 -2.53
N ALA A 2 23.62 18.39 -2.49
CA ALA A 2 23.87 17.04 -3.00
C ALA A 2 23.14 16.05 -2.10
N VAL A 3 22.36 15.13 -2.69
CA VAL A 3 21.70 14.06 -1.95
C VAL A 3 22.80 13.13 -1.45
N GLN A 4 23.11 13.21 -0.16
CA GLN A 4 24.25 12.53 0.47
C GLN A 4 24.14 11.00 0.48
N ASN A 5 22.95 10.44 0.25
CA ASN A 5 22.67 9.01 0.44
C ASN A 5 22.41 8.22 -0.85
N ARG A 6 22.92 8.69 -1.99
CA ARG A 6 22.84 7.92 -3.24
C ARG A 6 23.80 6.74 -3.23
N ILE A 7 23.28 5.53 -3.36
CA ILE A 7 24.03 4.28 -3.43
C ILE A 7 23.84 3.67 -4.83
N LYS A 8 24.90 3.67 -5.64
CA LYS A 8 24.89 3.05 -6.96
C LYS A 8 25.07 1.54 -6.85
N ILE A 9 24.12 0.79 -7.41
CA ILE A 9 24.10 -0.66 -7.41
C ILE A 9 24.58 -1.18 -8.75
N GLN A 10 25.51 -2.11 -8.72
CA GLN A 10 26.05 -2.77 -9.92
C GLN A 10 25.52 -4.19 -10.11
N ASN A 11 24.98 -4.80 -9.06
CA ASN A 11 24.44 -6.15 -9.09
C ASN A 11 23.33 -6.34 -8.04
N ILE A 12 22.63 -7.48 -8.11
CA ILE A 12 21.47 -7.79 -7.27
C ILE A 12 21.81 -8.40 -5.89
N THR A 13 23.08 -8.46 -5.53
CA THR A 13 23.56 -9.18 -4.33
C THR A 13 23.64 -8.31 -3.08
N TYR A 14 23.08 -7.11 -3.10
CA TYR A 14 22.96 -6.25 -1.94
C TYR A 14 21.86 -6.76 -1.01
N PRO A 15 22.17 -7.16 0.24
CA PRO A 15 21.16 -7.66 1.19
C PRO A 15 20.03 -6.66 1.46
N GLU A 16 20.33 -5.36 1.42
CA GLU A 16 19.37 -4.28 1.64
C GLU A 16 18.27 -4.22 0.57
N LEU A 17 18.50 -4.88 -0.58
CA LEU A 17 17.52 -4.97 -1.65
C LEU A 17 16.57 -6.16 -1.50
N ASP A 18 16.82 -7.07 -0.58
CA ASP A 18 16.00 -8.27 -0.40
C ASP A 18 14.53 -7.93 -0.15
N ILE A 19 14.24 -6.83 0.53
CA ILE A 19 12.88 -6.31 0.73
C ILE A 19 12.15 -6.00 -0.58
N TYR A 20 12.87 -5.67 -1.63
CA TYR A 20 12.29 -5.36 -2.95
C TYR A 20 12.14 -6.59 -3.84
N VAL A 21 12.98 -7.61 -3.61
CA VAL A 21 13.25 -8.71 -4.56
C VAL A 21 12.80 -10.06 -4.05
N ARG A 22 13.23 -10.42 -2.85
CA ARG A 22 13.17 -11.78 -2.32
C ARG A 22 12.08 -11.98 -1.29
N GLU A 23 11.78 -10.94 -0.50
CA GLU A 23 10.80 -11.06 0.57
C GLU A 23 9.37 -11.10 0.01
N ARG A 24 8.60 -12.08 0.47
CA ARG A 24 7.17 -12.22 0.13
C ARG A 24 6.35 -11.22 0.94
N GLU A 25 5.15 -10.91 0.49
CA GLU A 25 4.21 -9.99 1.16
C GLU A 25 3.98 -10.32 2.65
N ALA A 26 3.90 -11.61 2.98
CA ALA A 26 3.77 -12.04 4.38
C ALA A 26 5.03 -11.74 5.22
N GLN A 27 6.22 -11.88 4.64
CA GLN A 27 7.48 -11.56 5.32
C GLN A 27 7.65 -10.04 5.50
N LEU A 28 7.21 -9.26 4.54
CA LEU A 28 7.18 -7.79 4.65
C LEU A 28 6.19 -7.33 5.72
N LYS A 29 5.01 -7.97 5.81
CA LYS A 29 3.98 -7.65 6.79
C LYS A 29 4.37 -8.06 8.21
N PHE A 30 4.88 -9.26 8.38
CA PHE A 30 5.19 -9.87 9.68
C PHE A 30 6.71 -9.96 9.87
N ARG A 31 7.31 -8.87 10.31
CA ARG A 31 8.75 -8.81 10.59
C ARG A 31 9.08 -9.47 11.94
N PRO A 32 10.26 -10.13 12.06
CA PRO A 32 10.68 -10.71 13.32
C PRO A 32 11.03 -9.65 14.37
N ALA A 33 11.03 -10.06 15.65
CA ALA A 33 11.57 -9.28 16.76
C ALA A 33 10.99 -7.87 16.96
N HIS A 34 9.65 -7.73 16.92
CA HIS A 34 8.94 -6.46 17.15
C HIS A 34 9.26 -5.33 16.16
N GLN A 35 9.88 -5.66 15.03
CA GLN A 35 10.05 -4.67 13.98
C GLN A 35 8.70 -4.37 13.31
N PRO A 36 8.43 -3.09 12.98
CA PRO A 36 7.21 -2.74 12.25
C PRO A 36 7.19 -3.42 10.89
N GLY A 37 6.02 -3.87 10.46
CA GLY A 37 5.82 -4.37 9.12
C GLY A 37 6.13 -3.29 8.10
N ILE A 38 6.43 -3.70 6.88
CA ILE A 38 6.72 -2.80 5.77
C ILE A 38 5.86 -3.14 4.56
N PHE A 39 5.76 -2.22 3.62
CA PHE A 39 5.17 -2.44 2.31
C PHE A 39 5.98 -1.71 1.23
N ILE A 40 5.74 -2.05 -0.03
CA ILE A 40 6.42 -1.43 -1.17
C ILE A 40 5.43 -0.65 -2.00
N ALA A 41 5.64 0.66 -2.11
CA ALA A 41 4.94 1.54 -3.03
C ALA A 41 5.67 1.59 -4.38
N GLU A 42 4.94 1.41 -5.48
CA GLU A 42 5.49 1.41 -6.84
C GLU A 42 4.94 2.61 -7.63
N SER A 43 5.79 3.38 -8.21
CA SER A 43 5.59 4.59 -9.02
C SER A 43 5.57 5.90 -8.24
N PRO A 44 6.01 7.00 -8.87
CA PRO A 44 6.04 8.32 -8.22
C PRO A 44 4.70 8.73 -7.61
N ILE A 45 3.60 8.58 -8.34
CA ILE A 45 2.26 8.99 -7.90
C ILE A 45 1.77 8.22 -6.67
N VAL A 46 2.09 6.92 -6.62
CA VAL A 46 1.71 6.03 -5.50
C VAL A 46 2.55 6.37 -4.26
N ILE A 47 3.84 6.63 -4.45
CA ILE A 47 4.75 7.04 -3.38
C ILE A 47 4.32 8.40 -2.80
N GLU A 48 3.98 9.38 -3.65
CA GLU A 48 3.48 10.68 -3.19
C GLU A 48 2.20 10.52 -2.36
N ARG A 49 1.25 9.69 -2.78
CA ARG A 49 0.01 9.41 -2.03
C ARG A 49 0.27 8.76 -0.67
N ALA A 50 1.24 7.85 -0.60
CA ALA A 50 1.63 7.23 0.66
C ALA A 50 2.31 8.26 1.60
N LEU A 51 3.19 9.12 1.07
CA LEU A 51 3.79 10.22 1.83
C LEU A 51 2.75 11.24 2.29
N ASP A 52 1.75 11.56 1.46
CA ASP A 52 0.63 12.44 1.83
C ASP A 52 -0.22 11.85 2.94
N ALA A 53 -0.33 10.53 3.00
CA ALA A 53 -1.02 9.79 4.06
C ALA A 53 -0.18 9.61 5.34
N GLY A 54 1.04 10.14 5.37
CA GLY A 54 1.91 10.12 6.55
C GLY A 54 2.73 8.85 6.74
N TYR A 55 2.82 7.97 5.74
CA TYR A 55 3.68 6.79 5.83
C TYR A 55 5.15 7.17 5.77
N GLU A 56 5.96 6.57 6.65
CA GLU A 56 7.39 6.86 6.76
C GLU A 56 8.20 6.02 5.79
N PRO A 57 9.01 6.65 4.91
CA PRO A 57 9.86 5.94 3.97
C PRO A 57 11.11 5.37 4.65
N ILE A 58 11.54 4.20 4.19
CA ILE A 58 12.73 3.47 4.66
C ILE A 58 13.88 3.62 3.65
N SER A 59 13.58 3.41 2.39
CA SER A 59 14.54 3.51 1.29
C SER A 59 13.83 3.68 -0.06
N LEU A 60 14.56 4.17 -1.05
CA LEU A 60 14.13 4.27 -2.44
C LEU A 60 14.99 3.37 -3.33
N LEU A 61 14.38 2.76 -4.33
CA LEU A 61 15.06 2.06 -5.41
C LEU A 61 14.55 2.59 -6.76
N MET A 62 15.45 3.09 -7.61
CA MET A 62 15.08 3.69 -8.88
C MET A 62 16.14 3.53 -9.96
N GLU A 63 15.74 3.74 -11.20
CA GLU A 63 16.66 3.85 -12.32
C GLU A 63 17.53 5.11 -12.21
N ASP A 64 18.82 4.99 -12.58
CA ASP A 64 19.76 6.13 -12.60
C ASP A 64 19.21 7.35 -13.35
N ALA A 65 18.50 7.11 -14.46
CA ALA A 65 17.93 8.16 -15.30
C ALA A 65 16.82 8.98 -14.61
N HIS A 66 16.20 8.45 -13.56
CA HIS A 66 15.12 9.12 -12.84
C HIS A 66 15.60 9.96 -11.65
N PHE A 67 16.83 9.74 -11.19
CA PHE A 67 17.35 10.36 -9.97
C PHE A 67 17.27 11.90 -9.98
N ASP A 68 17.79 12.53 -11.03
CA ASP A 68 17.81 13.99 -11.16
C ASP A 68 16.55 14.60 -11.80
N LYS A 69 15.58 13.77 -12.19
CA LYS A 69 14.34 14.16 -12.86
C LYS A 69 13.14 14.04 -11.93
N GLN A 70 12.26 13.12 -12.25
CA GLN A 70 11.03 12.86 -11.45
C GLN A 70 11.32 12.34 -10.03
N GLY A 71 12.47 11.72 -9.80
CA GLY A 71 12.90 11.23 -8.49
C GLY A 71 13.20 12.34 -7.51
N ARG A 72 13.69 13.48 -7.98
CA ARG A 72 14.19 14.55 -7.12
C ARG A 72 13.16 15.04 -6.08
N LYS A 73 11.94 15.32 -6.51
CA LYS A 73 10.87 15.76 -5.60
C LYS A 73 10.55 14.72 -4.52
N ILE A 74 10.54 13.45 -4.90
CA ILE A 74 10.25 12.35 -3.97
C ILE A 74 11.40 12.19 -2.98
N ILE A 75 12.65 12.22 -3.46
CA ILE A 75 13.84 12.16 -2.61
C ILE A 75 13.84 13.29 -1.58
N GLU A 76 13.54 14.51 -2.00
CA GLU A 76 13.45 15.69 -1.10
C GLU A 76 12.36 15.49 -0.03
N ARG A 77 11.23 14.85 -0.35
CA ARG A 77 10.14 14.55 0.60
C ARG A 77 10.47 13.39 1.54
N CYS A 78 11.28 12.44 1.08
CA CYS A 78 11.65 11.27 1.88
C CYS A 78 12.70 11.58 2.95
N GLY A 79 13.38 12.73 2.89
CA GLY A 79 14.42 13.09 3.84
C GLY A 79 15.72 12.29 3.69
N ASP A 80 16.39 12.00 4.79
CA ASP A 80 17.73 11.40 4.82
C ASP A 80 17.66 9.86 4.86
N ILE A 81 17.14 9.24 3.80
CA ILE A 81 17.04 7.80 3.64
C ILE A 81 17.97 7.29 2.51
N PRO A 82 18.36 6.01 2.50
CA PRO A 82 19.13 5.42 1.40
C PRO A 82 18.36 5.48 0.06
N VAL A 83 19.03 5.95 -1.00
CA VAL A 83 18.51 5.98 -2.35
C VAL A 83 19.37 5.09 -3.23
N TYR A 84 18.87 3.88 -3.47
CA TYR A 84 19.52 2.90 -4.35
C TYR A 84 19.22 3.23 -5.80
N THR A 85 20.26 3.34 -6.61
CA THR A 85 20.11 3.60 -8.05
C THR A 85 20.86 2.56 -8.88
N ALA A 86 20.28 2.13 -9.98
CA ALA A 86 20.88 1.18 -10.90
C ALA A 86 20.50 1.46 -12.34
N PRO A 87 21.28 0.96 -13.34
CA PRO A 87 20.85 0.90 -14.72
C PRO A 87 19.59 0.05 -14.90
N PHE A 88 18.82 0.34 -15.94
CA PHE A 88 17.56 -0.35 -16.25
C PHE A 88 17.69 -1.88 -16.28
N GLU A 89 18.77 -2.38 -16.88
CA GLU A 89 19.05 -3.81 -17.04
C GLU A 89 19.21 -4.50 -15.67
N VAL A 90 19.88 -3.85 -14.74
CA VAL A 90 20.07 -4.36 -13.37
C VAL A 90 18.74 -4.37 -12.63
N LEU A 91 17.96 -3.29 -12.73
CA LEU A 91 16.64 -3.20 -12.09
C LEU A 91 15.68 -4.26 -12.62
N THR A 92 15.68 -4.55 -13.92
CA THR A 92 14.83 -5.59 -14.51
C THR A 92 15.17 -6.97 -13.97
N GLN A 93 16.45 -7.27 -13.72
CA GLN A 93 16.88 -8.51 -13.06
C GLN A 93 16.42 -8.57 -11.60
N ILE A 94 16.45 -7.43 -10.90
CA ILE A 94 16.05 -7.31 -9.50
C ILE A 94 14.57 -7.60 -9.33
N THR A 95 13.72 -7.03 -10.14
CA THR A 95 12.27 -7.07 -9.96
C THR A 95 11.59 -8.25 -10.64
N GLY A 96 12.32 -8.97 -11.51
CA GLY A 96 11.76 -10.06 -12.32
C GLY A 96 10.72 -9.60 -13.35
N PHE A 97 10.46 -8.30 -13.42
CA PHE A 97 9.60 -7.65 -14.41
C PHE A 97 10.14 -6.24 -14.72
N GLN A 98 9.79 -5.72 -15.88
CA GLN A 98 10.16 -4.34 -16.19
C GLN A 98 9.52 -3.39 -15.17
N LEU A 99 10.35 -2.61 -14.47
CA LEU A 99 9.90 -1.48 -13.66
C LEU A 99 9.32 -0.41 -14.60
N THR A 100 8.10 -0.68 -15.09
CA THR A 100 7.43 0.17 -16.08
C THR A 100 7.19 1.60 -15.58
N ARG A 101 7.41 1.84 -14.28
CA ARG A 101 7.18 3.14 -13.63
C ARG A 101 8.39 3.67 -12.86
N GLY A 102 9.55 3.03 -13.01
CA GLY A 102 10.87 3.58 -12.70
C GLY A 102 11.27 3.75 -11.23
N MET A 103 10.37 3.52 -10.25
CA MET A 103 10.68 3.80 -8.85
C MET A 103 9.88 2.93 -7.88
N LEU A 104 10.57 2.43 -6.84
CA LEU A 104 10.00 1.74 -5.68
C LEU A 104 10.39 2.47 -4.41
N CYS A 105 9.50 2.48 -3.41
CA CYS A 105 9.78 2.96 -2.07
C CYS A 105 9.34 1.91 -1.05
N ALA A 106 10.24 1.51 -0.17
CA ALA A 106 9.89 0.75 1.01
C ALA A 106 9.43 1.71 2.11
N MET A 107 8.34 1.39 2.78
CA MET A 107 7.73 2.23 3.81
C MET A 107 7.30 1.39 5.00
N TYR A 108 7.35 1.96 6.20
CA TYR A 108 6.79 1.33 7.39
C TYR A 108 5.27 1.28 7.32
N ARG A 109 4.69 0.18 7.83
CA ARG A 109 3.25 0.09 8.10
C ARG A 109 2.96 0.84 9.39
N GLY A 110 1.97 1.73 9.33
CA GLY A 110 1.40 2.33 10.53
C GLY A 110 0.47 1.36 11.27
N GLU A 111 0.10 1.72 12.48
CA GLU A 111 -0.99 1.07 13.19
C GLU A 111 -2.32 1.40 12.50
N LEU A 112 -3.21 0.41 12.42
CA LEU A 112 -4.53 0.63 11.87
C LEU A 112 -5.44 1.26 12.94
N PRO A 113 -6.29 2.23 12.55
CA PRO A 113 -7.29 2.79 13.46
C PRO A 113 -8.33 1.74 13.83
N SER A 114 -9.02 1.95 14.95
CA SER A 114 -10.20 1.14 15.28
C SER A 114 -11.33 1.35 14.27
N VAL A 115 -12.33 0.46 14.29
CA VAL A 115 -13.53 0.60 13.44
C VAL A 115 -14.29 1.88 13.79
N GLU A 116 -14.39 2.20 15.08
CA GLU A 116 -15.04 3.41 15.58
C GLU A 116 -14.34 4.69 15.10
N GLU A 117 -13.00 4.70 15.12
CA GLU A 117 -12.21 5.81 14.62
C GLU A 117 -12.35 5.95 13.10
N THR A 118 -12.26 4.83 12.36
CA THR A 118 -12.42 4.78 10.91
C THR A 118 -13.80 5.27 10.48
N CYS A 119 -14.84 4.95 11.24
CA CYS A 119 -16.23 5.28 10.94
C CYS A 119 -16.73 6.59 11.55
N ARG A 120 -15.93 7.28 12.39
CA ARG A 120 -16.39 8.43 13.22
C ARG A 120 -17.13 9.52 12.44
N GLN A 121 -16.68 9.81 11.23
CA GLN A 121 -17.28 10.82 10.36
C GLN A 121 -17.86 10.23 9.07
N ALA A 122 -17.81 8.90 8.95
CA ALA A 122 -18.24 8.23 7.74
C ALA A 122 -19.76 8.19 7.61
N ARG A 123 -20.27 8.49 6.43
CA ARG A 123 -21.69 8.40 6.05
C ARG A 123 -21.96 7.23 5.14
N ARG A 124 -20.98 6.88 4.30
CA ARG A 124 -21.04 5.78 3.34
C ARG A 124 -19.76 4.96 3.43
N ILE A 125 -19.91 3.69 3.76
CA ILE A 125 -18.79 2.77 3.90
C ILE A 125 -18.94 1.59 2.95
N VAL A 126 -17.83 0.97 2.61
CA VAL A 126 -17.79 -0.31 1.88
C VAL A 126 -17.25 -1.37 2.83
N VAL A 127 -17.91 -2.51 2.88
CA VAL A 127 -17.42 -3.70 3.59
C VAL A 127 -16.98 -4.73 2.56
N LEU A 128 -15.74 -5.17 2.63
CA LEU A 128 -15.20 -6.27 1.86
C LEU A 128 -15.29 -7.54 2.71
N GLU A 129 -16.11 -8.47 2.27
CA GLU A 129 -16.26 -9.76 2.94
C GLU A 129 -15.57 -10.85 2.13
N ASN A 130 -14.52 -11.44 2.71
CA ASN A 130 -13.75 -12.56 2.13
C ASN A 130 -13.18 -12.28 0.72
N VAL A 131 -12.79 -11.05 0.44
CA VAL A 131 -12.16 -10.68 -0.83
C VAL A 131 -10.68 -11.07 -0.81
N VAL A 132 -10.39 -12.31 -1.15
CA VAL A 132 -9.03 -12.89 -1.05
C VAL A 132 -8.07 -12.48 -2.18
N ASN A 133 -8.58 -11.98 -3.30
CA ASN A 133 -7.73 -11.57 -4.42
C ASN A 133 -7.29 -10.10 -4.26
N PRO A 134 -5.97 -9.82 -4.14
CA PRO A 134 -5.48 -8.46 -3.96
C PRO A 134 -5.78 -7.54 -5.15
N THR A 135 -5.98 -8.10 -6.36
CA THR A 135 -6.44 -7.32 -7.51
C THR A 135 -7.85 -6.77 -7.29
N ASN A 136 -8.76 -7.61 -6.74
CA ASN A 136 -10.12 -7.21 -6.45
C ASN A 136 -10.16 -6.18 -5.32
N VAL A 137 -9.38 -6.39 -4.26
CA VAL A 137 -9.23 -5.39 -3.18
C VAL A 137 -8.81 -4.05 -3.76
N GLY A 138 -7.74 -4.00 -4.56
CA GLY A 138 -7.28 -2.77 -5.18
C GLY A 138 -8.32 -2.11 -6.11
N ALA A 139 -9.05 -2.91 -6.88
CA ALA A 139 -10.11 -2.40 -7.76
C ALA A 139 -11.27 -1.80 -6.97
N ILE A 140 -11.68 -2.44 -5.86
CA ILE A 140 -12.73 -1.94 -4.98
C ILE A 140 -12.31 -0.61 -4.33
N PHE A 141 -11.08 -0.51 -3.81
CA PHE A 141 -10.57 0.77 -3.27
C PHE A 141 -10.58 1.88 -4.32
N ARG A 142 -10.19 1.57 -5.56
CA ARG A 142 -10.24 2.55 -6.65
C ARG A 142 -11.67 3.00 -6.95
N SER A 143 -12.63 2.08 -6.98
CA SER A 143 -14.04 2.39 -7.18
C SER A 143 -14.64 3.16 -6.01
N ALA A 144 -14.30 2.77 -4.77
CA ALA A 144 -14.71 3.44 -3.55
C ALA A 144 -14.25 4.91 -3.54
N ALA A 145 -13.00 5.17 -3.92
CA ALA A 145 -12.48 6.52 -4.08
C ALA A 145 -13.25 7.32 -5.13
N ALA A 146 -13.50 6.73 -6.29
CA ALA A 146 -14.24 7.38 -7.38
C ALA A 146 -15.70 7.72 -7.00
N LEU A 147 -16.30 6.91 -6.13
CA LEU A 147 -17.67 7.08 -5.64
C LEU A 147 -17.73 7.92 -4.34
N ASN A 148 -16.61 8.48 -3.89
CA ASN A 148 -16.48 9.24 -2.65
C ASN A 148 -17.04 8.46 -1.43
N MET A 149 -16.66 7.19 -1.30
CA MET A 149 -16.90 6.44 -0.07
C MET A 149 -15.97 6.95 1.03
N ASP A 150 -16.49 7.02 2.25
CA ASP A 150 -15.80 7.65 3.37
C ASP A 150 -14.85 6.69 4.09
N ALA A 151 -15.13 5.37 4.06
CA ALA A 151 -14.29 4.34 4.66
C ALA A 151 -14.46 2.98 3.99
N VAL A 152 -13.47 2.10 4.21
CA VAL A 152 -13.50 0.70 3.81
C VAL A 152 -13.19 -0.18 5.00
N LEU A 153 -14.04 -1.16 5.29
CA LEU A 153 -13.84 -2.17 6.32
C LEU A 153 -13.60 -3.53 5.65
N LEU A 154 -12.74 -4.35 6.24
CA LEU A 154 -12.37 -5.64 5.67
C LEU A 154 -12.56 -6.76 6.71
N THR A 155 -13.10 -7.90 6.31
CA THR A 155 -13.04 -9.11 7.14
C THR A 155 -11.62 -9.69 7.14
N SER A 156 -11.30 -10.51 8.14
CA SER A 156 -9.97 -11.06 8.39
C SER A 156 -9.42 -11.87 7.19
N ALA A 157 -10.27 -12.53 6.42
CA ALA A 157 -9.91 -13.33 5.26
C ALA A 157 -9.60 -12.50 4.01
N CYS A 158 -9.84 -11.19 4.01
CA CYS A 158 -9.51 -10.35 2.89
C CYS A 158 -7.99 -10.25 2.68
N SER A 159 -7.58 -10.13 1.42
CA SER A 159 -6.20 -9.72 1.12
C SER A 159 -5.91 -8.33 1.68
N ASP A 160 -4.70 -8.18 2.15
CA ASP A 160 -4.23 -6.92 2.73
C ASP A 160 -4.17 -5.80 1.67
N PRO A 161 -4.77 -4.63 1.93
CA PRO A 161 -4.72 -3.49 1.02
C PRO A 161 -3.31 -2.97 0.74
N LEU A 162 -2.35 -3.21 1.64
CA LEU A 162 -0.95 -2.81 1.46
C LEU A 162 -0.08 -3.87 0.76
N TYR A 163 -0.67 -4.92 0.19
CA TYR A 163 0.06 -5.79 -0.72
C TYR A 163 0.34 -5.05 -2.04
N ARG A 164 1.53 -5.22 -2.60
CA ARG A 164 1.97 -4.54 -3.85
C ARG A 164 0.90 -4.56 -4.94
N ARG A 165 0.26 -5.73 -5.12
CA ARG A 165 -0.76 -5.88 -6.16
C ARG A 165 -1.98 -4.99 -5.90
N ALA A 166 -2.46 -4.91 -4.66
CA ALA A 166 -3.58 -4.07 -4.27
C ALA A 166 -3.23 -2.58 -4.41
N ILE A 167 -2.08 -2.15 -3.89
CA ILE A 167 -1.57 -0.78 -4.03
C ILE A 167 -1.50 -0.37 -5.50
N ARG A 168 -0.92 -1.23 -6.34
CA ARG A 168 -0.73 -0.97 -7.77
C ARG A 168 -2.05 -0.85 -8.52
N VAL A 169 -2.99 -1.78 -8.29
CA VAL A 169 -4.29 -1.79 -8.97
C VAL A 169 -5.16 -0.63 -8.51
N SER A 170 -5.10 -0.27 -7.23
CA SER A 170 -5.80 0.90 -6.70
C SER A 170 -5.19 2.22 -7.17
N MET A 171 -4.01 2.20 -7.78
CA MET A 171 -3.24 3.41 -8.08
C MET A 171 -2.90 4.22 -6.81
N GLY A 172 -2.82 3.55 -5.64
CA GLY A 172 -2.56 4.19 -4.35
C GLY A 172 -3.79 4.82 -3.69
N THR A 173 -5.02 4.56 -4.15
CA THR A 173 -6.22 5.05 -3.44
C THR A 173 -6.42 4.38 -2.09
N VAL A 174 -5.75 3.25 -1.83
CA VAL A 174 -5.66 2.63 -0.49
C VAL A 174 -5.06 3.58 0.57
N PHE A 175 -4.32 4.59 0.17
CA PHE A 175 -3.77 5.63 1.05
C PHE A 175 -4.68 6.84 1.21
N GLN A 176 -5.75 6.95 0.41
CA GLN A 176 -6.62 8.12 0.37
C GLN A 176 -7.96 7.91 1.08
N ILE A 177 -8.35 6.66 1.32
CA ILE A 177 -9.58 6.31 2.02
C ILE A 177 -9.18 5.63 3.34
N PRO A 178 -9.70 6.08 4.48
CA PRO A 178 -9.52 5.38 5.76
C PRO A 178 -10.03 3.93 5.68
N TRP A 179 -9.28 3.00 6.24
CA TRP A 179 -9.67 1.60 6.27
C TRP A 179 -9.10 0.88 7.47
N THR A 180 -9.78 -0.20 7.88
CA THR A 180 -9.30 -1.11 8.92
C THR A 180 -9.91 -2.50 8.75
N PHE A 181 -9.35 -3.48 9.47
CA PHE A 181 -9.95 -4.80 9.58
C PHE A 181 -11.01 -4.83 10.67
N LEU A 182 -12.06 -5.62 10.43
CA LEU A 182 -13.08 -5.90 11.42
C LEU A 182 -12.52 -6.81 12.53
N PRO A 183 -12.83 -6.55 13.80
CA PRO A 183 -12.30 -7.35 14.91
C PRO A 183 -12.94 -8.73 15.01
N ASN A 184 -14.15 -8.89 14.50
CA ASN A 184 -14.90 -10.14 14.48
C ASN A 184 -15.76 -10.23 13.22
N ASP A 185 -15.47 -11.24 12.40
CA ASP A 185 -16.14 -11.43 11.10
C ASP A 185 -17.58 -11.96 11.25
N GLU A 186 -17.97 -12.49 12.40
CA GLU A 186 -19.32 -13.02 12.62
C GLU A 186 -20.32 -11.96 13.13
N GLN A 187 -19.83 -10.90 13.76
CA GLN A 187 -20.67 -9.91 14.44
C GLN A 187 -20.58 -8.50 13.84
N TYR A 188 -19.91 -8.32 12.70
CA TYR A 188 -19.70 -6.99 12.15
C TYR A 188 -21.01 -6.29 11.74
N VAL A 189 -22.04 -7.02 11.34
CA VAL A 189 -23.35 -6.43 10.99
C VAL A 189 -23.99 -5.76 12.21
N GLU A 190 -23.88 -6.38 13.39
CA GLU A 190 -24.36 -5.79 14.64
C GLU A 190 -23.54 -4.56 15.03
N LEU A 191 -22.22 -4.63 14.90
CA LEU A 191 -21.33 -3.49 15.11
C LEU A 191 -21.73 -2.31 14.21
N LEU A 192 -21.98 -2.56 12.93
CA LEU A 192 -22.41 -1.50 11.98
C LEU A 192 -23.78 -0.91 12.36
N ARG A 193 -24.71 -1.71 12.86
CA ARG A 193 -26.00 -1.22 13.38
C ARG A 193 -25.81 -0.34 14.62
N HIS A 194 -24.92 -0.72 15.52
CA HIS A 194 -24.57 0.10 16.69
C HIS A 194 -23.97 1.45 16.27
N LEU A 195 -23.15 1.45 15.23
CA LEU A 195 -22.60 2.67 14.60
C LEU A 195 -23.64 3.41 13.73
N ARG A 196 -24.92 2.96 13.73
CA ARG A 196 -26.06 3.57 13.03
C ARG A 196 -25.99 3.50 11.51
N PHE A 197 -25.25 2.55 10.94
CA PHE A 197 -25.27 2.28 9.50
C PHE A 197 -26.47 1.37 9.15
N LYS A 198 -27.11 1.69 8.02
CA LYS A 198 -27.99 0.75 7.31
C LYS A 198 -27.13 -0.09 6.38
N THR A 199 -27.27 -1.41 6.44
CA THR A 199 -26.52 -2.34 5.62
C THR A 199 -27.33 -2.77 4.42
N ALA A 200 -26.66 -2.89 3.27
CA ALA A 200 -27.19 -3.50 2.04
C ALA A 200 -26.17 -4.51 1.53
N ALA A 201 -26.60 -5.74 1.30
CA ALA A 201 -25.77 -6.77 0.69
C ALA A 201 -25.85 -6.66 -0.84
N MET A 202 -24.67 -6.67 -1.48
CA MET A 202 -24.57 -6.77 -2.94
C MET A 202 -24.39 -8.24 -3.31
N ALA A 203 -25.47 -8.99 -3.21
CA ALA A 203 -25.53 -10.42 -3.51
C ALA A 203 -26.46 -10.68 -4.70
N LEU A 204 -26.17 -11.76 -5.42
CA LEU A 204 -27.11 -12.28 -6.42
C LEU A 204 -28.25 -12.97 -5.67
N CYS A 205 -29.48 -12.46 -5.84
CA CYS A 205 -30.69 -13.10 -5.38
C CYS A 205 -31.48 -13.60 -6.59
N ASP A 206 -32.02 -14.83 -6.49
CA ASP A 206 -32.87 -15.39 -7.56
C ASP A 206 -34.23 -14.72 -7.60
N ASP A 207 -34.58 -13.95 -6.56
CA ASP A 207 -35.84 -13.20 -6.45
C ASP A 207 -35.59 -11.70 -6.68
N SER A 208 -35.52 -11.28 -7.92
CA SER A 208 -35.51 -9.87 -8.33
C SER A 208 -36.67 -9.56 -9.24
#